data_347cc134a2e253ccf4f7414517d67d7f
#
_entry.id   347cc134a2e253ccf4f7414517d67d7f
#
_cell.length_a   1.000
_cell.length_b   1.000
_cell.length_c   1.000
_cell.angle_alpha   90.00
_cell.angle_beta   90.00
_cell.angle_gamma   90.00
#
_symmetry.space_group_name_H-M   'P 1'
#
loop_
_entity.id
_entity.type
_entity.pdbx_description
1 polymer ?
#
loop_
_entity_poly.entity_id
_entity_poly.type
_entity_poly.pdbx_seq_one_letter_code
_entity_poly.pdbx_strand_id
1 'polypeptide(L)' 'LDEPTSGLDPKASNEFSQILKELSADGTAILMATHDIFRAREVATHIGIMKQGNLVTIIEAEKISANELEALYLQTV' A
#
# COMPACT_ATOMS: atom_id res chain seq x y z
N LEU A 1 7.79 2.82 -6.97
CA LEU A 1 8.60 2.33 -5.85
C LEU A 1 8.32 0.85 -5.62
N ASP A 2 9.36 0.07 -5.38
CA ASP A 2 9.24 -1.38 -5.15
C ASP A 2 9.76 -1.69 -3.75
N GLU A 3 8.87 -2.17 -2.88
CA GLU A 3 9.17 -2.48 -1.47
C GLU A 3 9.94 -1.36 -0.77
N PRO A 4 9.44 -0.12 -0.80
CA PRO A 4 10.24 1.03 -0.36
C PRO A 4 10.56 1.06 1.13
N THR A 5 9.80 0.34 1.96
CA THR A 5 10.05 0.28 3.41
C THR A 5 10.78 -0.99 3.84
N SER A 6 11.13 -1.86 2.88
CA SER A 6 11.87 -3.09 3.18
C SER A 6 13.25 -2.76 3.75
N GLY A 7 13.57 -3.36 4.89
CA GLY A 7 14.85 -3.13 5.56
C GLY A 7 14.90 -1.87 6.43
N LEU A 8 13.85 -1.06 6.45
CA LEU A 8 13.78 0.11 7.33
C LEU A 8 13.24 -0.28 8.71
N ASP A 9 13.73 0.38 9.76
CA ASP A 9 13.15 0.22 11.08
C ASP A 9 11.79 0.93 11.16
N PRO A 10 10.98 0.68 12.22
CA PRO A 10 9.65 1.27 12.32
C PRO A 10 9.63 2.80 12.26
N LYS A 11 10.63 3.46 12.84
CA LYS A 11 10.70 4.91 12.82
C LYS A 11 10.95 5.44 11.41
N ALA A 12 11.92 4.87 10.70
CA ALA A 12 12.24 5.25 9.33
C ALA A 12 11.08 4.95 8.39
N SER A 13 10.38 3.83 8.57
CA SER A 13 9.21 3.49 7.79
C SER A 13 8.08 4.50 8.00
N ASN A 14 7.85 4.96 9.23
CA ASN A 14 6.84 5.96 9.53
C ASN A 14 7.18 7.31 8.90
N GLU A 15 8.43 7.71 8.95
CA GLU A 15 8.90 8.95 8.32
C GLU A 15 8.73 8.89 6.81
N PHE A 16 9.05 7.77 6.20
CA PHE A 16 8.86 7.56 4.77
C PHE A 16 7.38 7.62 4.38
N SER A 17 6.51 6.99 5.16
CA SER A 17 5.06 7.04 4.93
C SER A 17 4.52 8.46 5.01
N GLN A 18 5.02 9.26 5.95
CA GLN A 18 4.60 10.66 6.07
C GLN A 18 5.01 11.47 4.85
N ILE A 19 6.21 11.25 4.31
CA ILE A 19 6.68 11.90 3.09
C ILE A 19 5.76 11.55 1.91
N LEU A 20 5.39 10.27 1.77
CA LEU A 20 4.48 9.83 0.71
C LEU A 20 3.12 10.51 0.81
N LYS A 21 2.58 10.64 2.01
CA LYS A 21 1.30 11.32 2.23
C LYS A 21 1.38 12.79 1.85
N GLU A 22 2.45 13.46 2.22
CA GLU A 22 2.66 14.87 1.89
C GLU A 22 2.77 15.09 0.38
N LEU A 23 3.53 14.24 -0.31
CA LEU A 23 3.65 14.32 -1.77
C LEU A 23 2.31 14.07 -2.46
N SER A 24 1.55 13.11 -1.99
CA SER A 24 0.22 12.81 -2.53
C SER A 24 -0.74 13.98 -2.33
N ALA A 25 -0.67 14.62 -1.18
CA ALA A 25 -1.51 15.79 -0.88
C ALA A 25 -1.20 16.97 -1.81
N ASP A 26 0.05 17.07 -2.28
CA ASP A 26 0.46 18.09 -3.25
C ASP A 26 0.09 17.75 -4.69
N GLY A 27 -0.61 16.64 -4.91
CA GLY A 27 -1.04 16.23 -6.24
C GLY A 27 -0.05 15.36 -6.99
N THR A 28 1.03 14.91 -6.35
CA THR A 28 1.99 14.00 -6.95
C THR A 28 1.41 12.60 -7.05
N ALA A 29 1.49 11.99 -8.23
CA ALA A 29 1.08 10.61 -8.42
C ALA A 29 2.23 9.67 -8.05
N ILE A 30 1.94 8.67 -7.20
CA ILE A 30 2.95 7.73 -6.71
C ILE A 30 2.44 6.31 -6.94
N LEU A 31 3.27 5.47 -7.57
CA LEU A 31 3.01 4.04 -7.72
C LEU A 31 3.99 3.27 -6.85
N MET A 32 3.48 2.36 -6.03
CA MET A 32 4.28 1.59 -5.10
C MET A 32 3.85 0.13 -5.10
N ALA A 33 4.81 -0.79 -5.11
CA ALA A 33 4.56 -2.22 -4.96
C ALA A 33 5.12 -2.69 -3.63
N THR A 34 4.33 -3.44 -2.87
CA THR A 34 4.75 -3.91 -1.54
C THR A 34 3.96 -5.14 -1.11
N HIS A 35 4.55 -5.95 -0.24
CA HIS A 35 3.87 -7.03 0.49
C HIS A 35 3.38 -6.55 1.87
N ASP A 36 3.73 -5.35 2.28
CA ASP A 36 3.29 -4.79 3.56
C ASP A 36 1.88 -4.24 3.42
N ILE A 37 0.91 -5.09 3.70
CA ILE A 37 -0.52 -4.80 3.53
C ILE A 37 -0.95 -3.62 4.40
N PHE A 38 -0.50 -3.59 5.65
CA PHE A 38 -0.88 -2.54 6.58
C PHE A 38 -0.33 -1.18 6.15
N ARG A 39 0.92 -1.17 5.68
CA ARG A 39 1.54 0.06 5.19
C ARG A 39 0.87 0.55 3.91
N ALA A 40 0.54 -0.36 3.00
CA ALA A 40 -0.16 -0.03 1.77
C ALA A 40 -1.50 0.63 2.07
N ARG A 41 -2.28 0.04 2.97
CA ARG A 41 -3.58 0.60 3.35
C ARG A 41 -3.44 1.98 4.00
N GLU A 42 -2.36 2.18 4.78
CA GLU A 42 -2.12 3.45 5.47
C GLU A 42 -1.81 4.60 4.50
N VAL A 43 -1.01 4.35 3.46
CA VAL A 43 -0.49 5.42 2.59
C VAL A 43 -1.20 5.55 1.25
N ALA A 44 -1.86 4.51 0.78
CA ALA A 44 -2.46 4.50 -0.56
C ALA A 44 -3.86 5.10 -0.59
N THR A 45 -4.24 5.67 -1.73
CA THR A 45 -5.63 6.03 -2.02
C THR A 45 -6.35 4.86 -2.67
N HIS A 46 -5.65 4.12 -3.52
CA HIS A 46 -6.17 2.93 -4.20
C HIS A 46 -5.16 1.80 -4.06
N ILE A 47 -5.67 0.58 -3.88
CA ILE A 47 -4.85 -0.62 -3.72
C ILE A 47 -5.24 -1.63 -4.78
N GLY A 48 -4.27 -2.08 -5.57
CA GLY A 48 -4.45 -3.16 -6.53
C GLY A 48 -3.85 -4.45 -6.00
N ILE A 49 -4.57 -5.56 -6.14
CA ILE A 49 -4.05 -6.88 -5.78
C ILE A 49 -3.70 -7.62 -7.06
N MET A 50 -2.47 -8.11 -7.14
CA MET A 50 -1.98 -8.82 -8.31
C MET A 50 -1.67 -10.26 -7.98
N LYS A 51 -1.90 -11.13 -8.97
CA LYS A 51 -1.57 -12.55 -8.89
C LYS A 51 -1.06 -13.00 -10.24
N GLN A 52 0.14 -13.60 -10.24
CA GLN A 52 0.75 -14.17 -11.45
C GLN A 52 0.81 -13.16 -12.62
N GLY A 53 1.17 -11.91 -12.30
CA GLY A 53 1.31 -10.87 -13.30
C GLY A 53 0.01 -10.20 -13.74
N ASN A 54 -1.14 -10.63 -13.19
CA ASN A 54 -2.45 -10.08 -13.54
C ASN A 54 -3.04 -9.28 -12.39
N LEU A 55 -3.64 -8.14 -12.73
CA LEU A 55 -4.38 -7.33 -11.76
C LEU A 55 -5.73 -8.02 -11.50
N VAL A 56 -5.95 -8.43 -10.24
CA VAL A 56 -7.16 -9.15 -9.86
C VAL A 56 -8.27 -8.19 -9.46
N THR A 57 -7.95 -7.16 -8.68
CA THR A 57 -8.94 -6.19 -8.20
C THR A 57 -8.27 -4.89 -7.82
N ILE A 58 -9.06 -3.80 -7.82
CA ILE A 58 -8.64 -2.49 -7.35
C ILE A 58 -9.66 -2.03 -6.31
N ILE A 59 -9.17 -1.54 -5.16
CA ILE A 59 -10.01 -1.14 -4.04
C ILE A 59 -9.59 0.25 -3.57
N GLU A 60 -10.57 1.09 -3.21
CA GLU A 60 -10.27 2.34 -2.54
C GLU A 60 -9.86 2.05 -1.09
N ALA A 61 -8.69 2.54 -0.68
CA ALA A 61 -8.11 2.19 0.62
C ALA A 61 -9.02 2.60 1.79
N GLU A 62 -9.70 3.73 1.70
CA GLU A 62 -10.57 4.20 2.78
C GLU A 62 -11.86 3.39 2.95
N LYS A 63 -12.21 2.56 1.96
CA LYS A 63 -13.42 1.72 2.00
C LYS A 63 -13.16 0.32 2.56
N ILE A 64 -11.94 0.02 2.96
CA ILE A 64 -11.59 -1.30 3.48
C ILE A 64 -10.70 -1.14 4.71
N SER A 65 -10.95 -1.93 5.75
CA SER A 65 -10.07 -1.96 6.91
C SER A 65 -8.81 -2.78 6.61
N ALA A 66 -7.77 -2.62 7.45
CA ALA A 66 -6.55 -3.40 7.31
C ALA A 66 -6.83 -4.90 7.41
N ASN A 67 -7.70 -5.31 8.34
CA ASN A 67 -8.05 -6.71 8.51
C ASN A 67 -8.81 -7.27 7.31
N GLU A 68 -9.73 -6.51 6.75
CA GLU A 68 -10.46 -6.91 5.55
C GLU A 68 -9.54 -7.03 4.34
N LEU A 69 -8.59 -6.11 4.21
CA LEU A 69 -7.61 -6.15 3.12
C LEU A 69 -6.71 -7.37 3.24
N GLU A 70 -6.24 -7.69 4.45
CA GLU A 70 -5.44 -8.89 4.70
C GLU A 70 -6.21 -10.15 4.31
N ALA A 71 -7.48 -10.26 4.73
CA ALA A 71 -8.32 -11.41 4.40
C ALA A 71 -8.48 -11.55 2.87
N LEU A 72 -8.74 -10.45 2.18
CA LEU A 72 -8.91 -10.45 0.73
C LEU A 72 -7.60 -10.85 0.03
N TYR A 73 -6.47 -10.33 0.49
CA TYR A 73 -5.16 -10.67 -0.05
C TYR A 73 -4.88 -12.17 0.09
N LEU A 74 -5.13 -12.73 1.27
CA LEU A 74 -4.89 -14.14 1.54
C LEU A 74 -5.83 -15.06 0.73
N GLN A 75 -7.05 -14.62 0.45
CA GLN A 75 -7.97 -15.37 -0.42
C GLN A 75 -7.52 -15.34 -1.88
N THR A 76 -6.87 -14.28 -2.31
CA THR A 76 -6.51 -14.07 -3.71
C THR A 76 -5.19 -14.78 -4.06
N VAL A 77 -4.23 -14.73 -3.17
CA VAL A 77 -2.91 -15.36 -3.40
C VAL A 77 -2.84 -16.80 -2.85
#